data_83d512356693766e3bdda56c40d5563c
#
_entry.id   83d512356693766e3bdda56c40d5563c
#
_cell.length_a   1.000
_cell.length_b   1.000
_cell.length_c   1.000
_cell.angle_alpha   90.00
_cell.angle_beta   90.00
_cell.angle_gamma   90.00
#
_symmetry.space_group_name_H-M   'P 1'
#
loop_
_entity.id
_entity.type
_entity.pdbx_description
1 polymer ?
#
loop_
_entity_poly.entity_id
_entity_poly.type
_entity_poly.pdbx_seq_one_letter_code
_entity_poly.pdbx_strand_id
1 'polypeptide(L)'
;MKVITLISGGDSGGAKTHVHSLLQNLSRTIEVTMVCFLEGPFAQEARELGIPTVVLSGRNLLRTYRTLKRMIREGGYQLIHCHGARGNMMGALLRRSTGLPVVTTVHSDYRLDYLGRPLSRLTYGTINTIALRRLDYRIGVSDAMTDLLIKRGFDPDRLFTIYNGIDFTPRTPALSREEYFRSVGLEADGDSVVVGIAARLNPVKDIATLV
;
A
#
# COMPACT_ATOMS: atom_id res chain seq x y z
N MET A 1 -5.27 10.68 18.94
CA MET A 1 -4.14 10.74 17.99
C MET A 1 -4.69 11.03 16.61
N LYS A 2 -4.00 11.85 15.81
CA LYS A 2 -4.42 12.19 14.44
C LYS A 2 -3.33 11.86 13.43
N VAL A 3 -3.66 11.05 12.44
CA VAL A 3 -2.72 10.49 11.45
C VAL A 3 -3.08 10.95 10.05
N ILE A 4 -2.08 11.37 9.27
CA ILE A 4 -2.24 11.62 7.84
C ILE A 4 -1.54 10.51 7.05
N THR A 5 -2.29 9.85 6.18
CA THR A 5 -1.78 8.76 5.34
C THR A 5 -1.56 9.23 3.92
N LEU A 6 -0.38 8.99 3.37
CA LEU A 6 0.03 9.41 2.02
C LEU A 6 0.19 8.21 1.10
N ILE A 7 -0.56 8.18 0.00
CA ILE A 7 -0.52 7.09 -0.99
C ILE A 7 -0.66 7.62 -2.42
N SER A 8 -0.18 6.88 -3.40
CA SER A 8 -0.29 7.27 -4.81
C SER A 8 -1.76 7.41 -5.26
N GLY A 9 -2.62 6.49 -4.90
CA GLY A 9 -4.02 6.43 -5.35
C GLY A 9 -4.21 5.74 -6.71
N GLY A 10 -3.14 5.26 -7.32
CA GLY A 10 -3.18 4.40 -8.51
C GLY A 10 -2.92 2.92 -8.20
N ASP A 11 -2.87 2.58 -6.92
CA ASP A 11 -2.57 1.23 -6.48
C ASP A 11 -3.78 0.30 -6.69
N SER A 12 -3.51 -0.96 -6.97
CA SER A 12 -4.50 -2.02 -7.19
C SER A 12 -4.06 -3.29 -6.45
N GLY A 13 -5.01 -4.20 -6.21
CA GLY A 13 -4.73 -5.47 -5.54
C GLY A 13 -4.47 -5.32 -4.04
N GLY A 14 -3.60 -6.16 -3.49
CA GLY A 14 -3.41 -6.32 -2.04
C GLY A 14 -3.05 -5.04 -1.27
N ALA A 15 -2.23 -4.17 -1.85
CA ALA A 15 -1.88 -2.89 -1.21
C ALA A 15 -3.11 -1.97 -1.05
N LYS A 16 -3.99 -1.92 -2.06
CA LYS A 16 -5.26 -1.17 -1.98
C LYS A 16 -6.14 -1.71 -0.86
N THR A 17 -6.42 -3.01 -0.90
CA THR A 17 -7.27 -3.67 0.11
C THR A 17 -6.72 -3.47 1.52
N HIS A 18 -5.41 -3.62 1.71
CA HIS A 18 -4.77 -3.37 3.01
C HIS A 18 -5.00 -1.94 3.50
N VAL A 19 -4.73 -0.92 2.67
CA VAL A 19 -4.86 0.49 3.09
C VAL A 19 -6.30 0.83 3.44
N HIS A 20 -7.27 0.41 2.62
CA HIS A 20 -8.69 0.64 2.91
C HIS A 20 -9.11 -0.03 4.22
N SER A 21 -8.79 -1.32 4.40
CA SER A 21 -9.10 -2.06 5.63
C SER A 21 -8.42 -1.44 6.87
N LEU A 22 -7.13 -1.09 6.75
CA LEU A 22 -6.38 -0.44 7.82
C LEU A 22 -7.03 0.87 8.24
N LEU A 23 -7.29 1.78 7.31
CA LEU A 23 -7.82 3.10 7.62
C LEU A 23 -9.26 3.05 8.10
N GLN A 24 -10.09 2.17 7.54
CA GLN A 24 -11.46 1.96 8.00
C GLN A 24 -11.49 1.47 9.46
N ASN A 25 -10.59 0.55 9.84
CA ASN A 25 -10.53 0.07 11.22
C ASN A 25 -9.87 1.08 12.17
N LEU A 26 -8.79 1.74 11.76
CA LEU A 26 -8.15 2.78 12.56
C LEU A 26 -9.07 3.98 12.83
N SER A 27 -9.91 4.35 11.87
CA SER A 27 -10.86 5.47 12.03
C SER A 27 -11.86 5.29 13.18
N ARG A 28 -12.01 4.07 13.69
CA ARG A 28 -12.86 3.77 14.86
C ARG A 28 -12.23 4.20 16.18
N THR A 29 -10.92 4.37 16.21
CA THR A 29 -10.16 4.64 17.46
C THR A 29 -9.33 5.91 17.41
N ILE A 30 -8.92 6.35 16.21
CA ILE A 30 -8.11 7.54 15.99
C ILE A 30 -8.62 8.34 14.79
N GLU A 31 -8.29 9.62 14.74
CA GLU A 31 -8.58 10.43 13.57
C GLU A 31 -7.59 10.10 12.44
N VAL A 32 -8.11 9.72 11.28
CA VAL A 32 -7.30 9.44 10.09
C VAL A 32 -7.74 10.33 8.94
N THR A 33 -6.79 10.75 8.12
CA THR A 33 -7.06 11.40 6.82
C THR A 33 -6.17 10.76 5.78
N MET A 34 -6.77 10.28 4.70
CA MET A 34 -6.04 9.73 3.57
C MET A 34 -5.81 10.83 2.53
N VAL A 35 -4.59 10.95 2.03
CA VAL A 35 -4.23 11.82 0.90
C VAL A 35 -3.77 10.97 -0.26
N CYS A 36 -4.50 11.04 -1.37
CA CYS A 36 -4.14 10.44 -2.65
C CYS A 36 -3.53 11.50 -3.58
N PHE A 37 -2.55 11.10 -4.39
CA PHE A 37 -1.94 11.96 -5.41
C PHE A 37 -2.56 11.80 -6.79
N LEU A 38 -3.53 10.90 -6.94
CA LEU A 38 -4.31 10.66 -8.14
C LEU A 38 -5.79 10.53 -7.75
N GLU A 39 -6.65 11.16 -8.52
CA GLU A 39 -8.09 10.88 -8.48
C GLU A 39 -8.36 9.60 -9.26
N GLY A 40 -9.25 8.76 -8.76
CA GLY A 40 -9.61 7.51 -9.41
C GLY A 40 -10.37 6.57 -8.48
N PRO A 41 -10.59 5.31 -8.92
CA PRO A 41 -11.38 4.32 -8.17
C PRO A 41 -10.89 4.10 -6.74
N PHE A 42 -9.56 4.18 -6.51
CA PHE A 42 -8.98 4.04 -5.18
C PHE A 42 -9.51 5.11 -4.19
N ALA A 43 -9.49 6.38 -4.60
CA ALA A 43 -9.96 7.49 -3.76
C ALA A 43 -11.48 7.47 -3.61
N GLN A 44 -12.20 7.06 -4.66
CA GLN A 44 -13.64 6.94 -4.63
C GLN A 44 -14.09 5.87 -3.66
N GLU A 45 -13.56 4.66 -3.78
CA GLU A 45 -13.86 3.54 -2.87
C GLU A 45 -13.57 3.89 -1.41
N ALA A 46 -12.47 4.62 -1.15
CA ALA A 46 -12.16 5.06 0.20
C ALA A 46 -13.22 6.01 0.78
N ARG A 47 -13.76 6.92 -0.04
CA ARG A 47 -14.86 7.82 0.39
C ARG A 47 -16.14 7.02 0.65
N GLU A 48 -16.45 6.03 -0.19
CA GLU A 48 -17.60 5.12 -0.01
C GLU A 48 -17.48 4.30 1.29
N LEU A 49 -16.27 3.95 1.69
CA LEU A 49 -15.97 3.30 2.98
C LEU A 49 -15.97 4.27 4.18
N GLY A 50 -16.31 5.55 3.96
CA GLY A 50 -16.33 6.57 5.01
C GLY A 50 -14.96 7.06 5.45
N ILE A 51 -13.89 6.77 4.72
CA ILE A 51 -12.54 7.24 5.04
C ILE A 51 -12.38 8.71 4.59
N PRO A 52 -12.04 9.64 5.50
CA PRO A 52 -11.75 11.03 5.14
C PRO A 52 -10.62 11.10 4.11
N THR A 53 -10.96 11.45 2.86
CA THR A 53 -10.07 11.36 1.72
C THR A 53 -9.92 12.70 1.01
N VAL A 54 -8.69 13.15 0.87
CA VAL A 54 -8.29 14.34 0.11
C VAL A 54 -7.47 13.92 -1.10
N VAL A 55 -7.77 14.47 -2.27
CA VAL A 55 -6.95 14.25 -3.46
C VAL A 55 -6.16 15.52 -3.79
N LEU A 56 -4.85 15.39 -3.83
CA LEU A 56 -3.93 16.44 -4.24
C LEU A 56 -3.22 16.02 -5.52
N SER A 57 -3.33 16.84 -6.56
CA SER A 57 -2.68 16.51 -7.83
C SER A 57 -1.17 16.34 -7.67
N GLY A 58 -0.66 15.17 -8.03
CA GLY A 58 0.77 14.86 -8.02
C GLY A 58 1.57 15.50 -9.16
N ARG A 59 0.93 16.29 -10.04
CA ARG A 59 1.60 16.89 -11.21
C ARG A 59 2.56 18.02 -10.82
N ASN A 60 2.21 18.82 -9.82
CA ASN A 60 3.07 19.88 -9.31
C ASN A 60 3.55 19.54 -7.90
N LEU A 61 4.73 18.94 -7.81
CA LEU A 61 5.31 18.45 -6.57
C LEU A 61 5.46 19.56 -5.51
N LEU A 62 5.89 20.75 -5.91
CA LEU A 62 6.10 21.88 -4.99
C LEU A 62 4.79 22.40 -4.42
N ARG A 63 3.75 22.52 -5.25
CA ARG A 63 2.42 22.93 -4.80
C ARG A 63 1.83 21.88 -3.85
N THR A 64 1.92 20.60 -4.21
CA THR A 64 1.45 19.48 -3.38
C THR A 64 2.16 19.47 -2.03
N TYR A 65 3.48 19.60 -2.01
CA TYR A 65 4.27 19.69 -0.78
C TYR A 65 3.84 20.86 0.12
N ARG A 66 3.69 22.07 -0.47
CA ARG A 66 3.26 23.25 0.30
C ARG A 66 1.85 23.08 0.89
N THR A 67 0.94 22.50 0.11
CA THR A 67 -0.42 22.21 0.58
C THR A 67 -0.43 21.20 1.70
N LEU A 68 0.29 20.09 1.57
CA LEU A 68 0.44 19.08 2.62
C LEU A 68 1.06 19.64 3.90
N LYS A 69 2.14 20.43 3.75
CA LYS A 69 2.80 21.06 4.89
C LYS A 69 1.84 21.97 5.67
N ARG A 70 1.02 22.75 4.95
CA ARG A 70 -0.01 23.60 5.55
C ARG A 70 -1.08 22.74 6.25
N MET A 71 -1.65 21.75 5.56
CA MET A 71 -2.65 20.84 6.12
C MET A 71 -2.14 20.18 7.42
N ILE A 72 -0.89 19.73 7.43
CA ILE A 72 -0.30 19.08 8.60
C ILE A 72 -0.21 20.05 9.78
N ARG A 73 0.26 21.26 9.54
CA ARG A 73 0.42 22.29 10.59
C ARG A 73 -0.91 22.77 11.15
N GLU A 74 -1.88 23.04 10.28
CA GLU A 74 -3.20 23.55 10.65
C GLU A 74 -4.11 22.44 11.21
N GLY A 75 -3.91 21.20 10.73
CA GLY A 75 -4.77 20.08 11.07
C GLY A 75 -4.42 19.35 12.38
N GLY A 76 -3.31 19.69 13.05
CA GLY A 76 -2.90 19.05 14.31
C GLY A 76 -2.52 17.58 14.18
N TYR A 77 -2.01 17.16 13.03
CA TYR A 77 -1.52 15.79 12.82
C TYR A 77 -0.28 15.51 13.65
N GLN A 78 -0.15 14.26 14.10
CA GLN A 78 0.91 13.81 14.99
C GLN A 78 1.81 12.73 14.37
N LEU A 79 1.36 12.12 13.25
CA LEU A 79 2.08 11.08 12.53
C LEU A 79 1.78 11.17 11.04
N ILE A 80 2.80 10.93 10.22
CA ILE A 80 2.66 10.74 8.78
C ILE A 80 2.87 9.25 8.49
N HIS A 81 1.87 8.59 7.88
CA HIS A 81 1.96 7.21 7.44
C HIS A 81 2.00 7.14 5.92
N CYS A 82 3.03 6.53 5.37
CA CYS A 82 3.30 6.48 3.94
C CYS A 82 3.07 5.08 3.36
N HIS A 83 2.58 5.04 2.12
CA HIS A 83 2.48 3.81 1.33
C HIS A 83 3.02 4.06 -0.08
N GLY A 84 3.93 3.17 -0.51
CA GLY A 84 4.53 3.20 -1.84
C GLY A 84 5.49 4.37 -2.10
N ALA A 85 6.14 4.34 -3.25
CA ALA A 85 7.27 5.23 -3.57
C ALA A 85 6.93 6.73 -3.49
N ARG A 86 5.75 7.13 -4.01
CA ARG A 86 5.34 8.54 -4.01
C ARG A 86 5.00 9.03 -2.61
N GLY A 87 4.31 8.19 -1.79
CA GLY A 87 4.05 8.48 -0.39
C GLY A 87 5.35 8.63 0.39
N ASN A 88 6.29 7.70 0.23
CA ASN A 88 7.60 7.71 0.88
C ASN A 88 8.42 8.95 0.54
N MET A 89 8.48 9.32 -0.75
CA MET A 89 9.17 10.52 -1.19
C MET A 89 8.60 11.79 -0.53
N MET A 90 7.28 11.92 -0.54
CA MET A 90 6.61 13.08 0.06
C MET A 90 6.78 13.09 1.58
N GLY A 91 6.66 11.93 2.24
CA GLY A 91 6.90 11.77 3.67
C GLY A 91 8.31 12.17 4.08
N ALA A 92 9.32 11.76 3.31
CA ALA A 92 10.73 12.12 3.57
C ALA A 92 10.98 13.65 3.48
N LEU A 93 10.30 14.34 2.56
CA LEU A 93 10.36 15.80 2.45
C LEU A 93 9.63 16.49 3.62
N LEU A 94 8.45 16.00 3.98
CA LEU A 94 7.62 16.56 5.04
C LEU A 94 8.24 16.35 6.42
N ARG A 95 8.85 15.19 6.69
CA ARG A 95 9.53 14.88 7.94
C ARG A 95 10.45 16.03 8.38
N ARG A 96 11.33 16.45 7.48
CA ARG A 96 12.30 17.51 7.78
C ARG A 96 11.67 18.86 8.05
N SER A 97 10.52 19.15 7.45
CA SER A 97 9.89 20.47 7.52
C SER A 97 8.75 20.60 8.52
N THR A 98 8.24 19.48 9.02
CA THR A 98 7.16 19.43 10.02
C THR A 98 7.66 18.96 11.38
N GLY A 99 8.76 18.20 11.43
CA GLY A 99 9.27 17.56 12.64
C GLY A 99 8.45 16.36 13.10
N LEU A 100 7.42 15.97 12.35
CA LEU A 100 6.59 14.83 12.70
C LEU A 100 7.30 13.50 12.39
N PRO A 101 7.07 12.46 13.22
CA PRO A 101 7.52 11.12 12.90
C PRO A 101 6.83 10.61 11.62
N VAL A 102 7.58 9.88 10.82
CA VAL A 102 7.10 9.30 9.55
C VAL A 102 7.34 7.81 9.55
N VAL A 103 6.26 7.05 9.37
CA VAL A 103 6.28 5.59 9.19
C VAL A 103 5.87 5.22 7.79
N THR A 104 6.36 4.10 7.27
CA THR A 104 5.88 3.53 6.00
C THR A 104 5.60 2.04 6.14
N THR A 105 4.56 1.57 5.45
CA THR A 105 4.32 0.13 5.27
C THR A 105 4.91 -0.33 3.93
N VAL A 106 5.74 -1.37 4.00
CA VAL A 106 6.40 -1.99 2.85
C VAL A 106 5.65 -3.27 2.49
N HIS A 107 4.94 -3.23 1.35
CA HIS A 107 4.05 -4.29 0.88
C HIS A 107 4.72 -5.32 -0.02
N SER A 108 5.85 -4.98 -0.61
CA SER A 108 6.59 -5.79 -1.58
C SER A 108 8.06 -5.48 -1.53
N ASP A 109 8.86 -6.33 -2.17
CA ASP A 109 10.26 -5.99 -2.40
C ASP A 109 10.39 -4.76 -3.31
N TYR A 110 10.63 -3.61 -2.72
CA TYR A 110 10.70 -2.32 -3.42
C TYR A 110 11.74 -2.28 -4.55
N ARG A 111 12.73 -3.21 -4.56
CA ARG A 111 13.71 -3.32 -5.66
C ARG A 111 13.13 -4.06 -6.88
N LEU A 112 12.08 -4.85 -6.68
CA LEU A 112 11.42 -5.62 -7.71
C LEU A 112 10.18 -4.91 -8.29
N ASP A 113 9.71 -3.84 -7.66
CA ASP A 113 8.51 -3.11 -8.10
C ASP A 113 8.60 -2.56 -9.54
N TYR A 114 9.82 -2.38 -10.04
CA TYR A 114 10.10 -1.84 -11.38
C TYR A 114 10.81 -2.85 -12.29
N LEU A 115 10.64 -4.17 -12.06
CA LEU A 115 11.15 -5.19 -12.97
C LEU A 115 10.56 -5.02 -14.38
N GLY A 116 11.41 -5.12 -15.39
CA GLY A 116 11.03 -4.90 -16.77
C GLY A 116 10.87 -3.43 -17.21
N ARG A 117 11.12 -2.46 -16.29
CA ARG A 117 11.03 -1.02 -16.56
C ARG A 117 12.33 -0.30 -16.15
N PRO A 118 13.41 -0.40 -16.95
CA PRO A 118 14.76 0.06 -16.54
C PRO A 118 14.82 1.55 -16.19
N LEU A 119 14.16 2.42 -16.95
CA LEU A 119 14.10 3.86 -16.65
C LEU A 119 13.35 4.15 -15.34
N SER A 120 12.24 3.49 -15.11
CA SER A 120 11.48 3.64 -13.85
C SER A 120 12.26 3.10 -12.66
N ARG A 121 13.02 2.02 -12.84
CA ARG A 121 13.91 1.48 -11.81
C ARG A 121 15.02 2.46 -11.45
N LEU A 122 15.66 3.08 -12.45
CA LEU A 122 16.73 4.04 -12.24
C LEU A 122 16.23 5.32 -11.55
N THR A 123 15.03 5.78 -11.86
CA THR A 123 14.44 7.01 -11.31
C THR A 123 13.63 6.74 -10.04
N TYR A 124 12.44 6.16 -10.17
CA TYR A 124 11.53 5.93 -9.05
C TYR A 124 12.06 4.92 -8.03
N GLY A 125 12.75 3.87 -8.50
CA GLY A 125 13.37 2.88 -7.61
C GLY A 125 14.46 3.49 -6.75
N THR A 126 15.32 4.34 -7.33
CA THR A 126 16.38 5.05 -6.59
C THR A 126 15.79 6.06 -5.62
N ILE A 127 14.83 6.88 -6.07
CA ILE A 127 14.14 7.85 -5.23
C ILE A 127 13.45 7.16 -4.05
N ASN A 128 12.74 6.04 -4.29
CA ASN A 128 12.09 5.29 -3.23
C ASN A 128 13.10 4.70 -2.23
N THR A 129 14.22 4.16 -2.71
CA THR A 129 15.28 3.64 -1.84
C THR A 129 15.85 4.73 -0.92
N ILE A 130 16.13 5.91 -1.48
CA ILE A 130 16.61 7.05 -0.70
C ILE A 130 15.54 7.54 0.29
N ALA A 131 14.29 7.63 -0.15
CA ALA A 131 13.18 8.03 0.71
C ALA A 131 13.02 7.06 1.88
N LEU A 132 12.93 5.76 1.62
CA LEU A 132 12.82 4.71 2.65
C LEU A 132 13.90 4.83 3.73
N ARG A 133 15.14 5.15 3.37
CA ARG A 133 16.23 5.32 4.33
C ARG A 133 16.11 6.58 5.20
N ARG A 134 15.33 7.56 4.76
CA ARG A 134 15.13 8.84 5.46
C ARG A 134 13.90 8.89 6.34
N LEU A 135 13.03 7.88 6.29
CA LEU A 135 11.88 7.78 7.19
C LEU A 135 12.29 7.31 8.58
N ASP A 136 11.48 7.57 9.59
CA ASP A 136 11.80 7.18 10.96
C ASP A 136 11.57 5.69 11.20
N TYR A 137 10.42 5.17 10.74
CA TYR A 137 10.02 3.79 11.00
C TYR A 137 9.50 3.10 9.74
N ARG A 138 9.60 1.77 9.70
CA ARG A 138 9.09 0.91 8.63
C ARG A 138 8.31 -0.23 9.24
N ILE A 139 7.23 -0.60 8.55
CA ILE A 139 6.41 -1.76 8.87
C ILE A 139 6.56 -2.75 7.72
N GLY A 140 7.07 -3.94 8.01
CA GLY A 140 7.03 -5.09 7.10
C GLY A 140 5.70 -5.83 7.27
N VAL A 141 5.05 -6.18 6.17
CA VAL A 141 3.76 -6.91 6.20
C VAL A 141 3.89 -8.40 6.52
N SER A 142 5.10 -8.87 6.75
CA SER A 142 5.44 -10.23 7.20
C SER A 142 6.85 -10.26 7.78
N ASP A 143 7.18 -11.31 8.54
CA ASP A 143 8.54 -11.51 9.05
C ASP A 143 9.55 -11.61 7.90
N ALA A 144 9.21 -12.34 6.84
CA ALA A 144 10.06 -12.42 5.65
C ALA A 144 10.36 -11.04 5.03
N MET A 145 9.40 -10.12 5.06
CA MET A 145 9.61 -8.75 4.58
C MET A 145 10.50 -7.96 5.53
N THR A 146 10.30 -8.08 6.83
CA THR A 146 11.15 -7.45 7.85
C THR A 146 12.58 -7.96 7.76
N ASP A 147 12.78 -9.27 7.67
CA ASP A 147 14.10 -9.90 7.49
C ASP A 147 14.79 -9.42 6.21
N LEU A 148 14.04 -9.29 5.12
CA LEU A 148 14.56 -8.74 3.87
C LEU A 148 15.05 -7.30 4.05
N LEU A 149 14.32 -6.48 4.78
CA LEU A 149 14.72 -5.09 5.06
C LEU A 149 15.97 -5.05 5.94
N ILE A 150 16.08 -5.91 6.97
CA ILE A 150 17.27 -6.04 7.81
C ILE A 150 18.49 -6.45 6.94
N LYS A 151 18.34 -7.48 6.10
CA LYS A 151 19.38 -7.90 5.15
C LYS A 151 19.81 -6.79 4.17
N ARG A 152 18.95 -5.78 3.95
CA ARG A 152 19.25 -4.60 3.13
C ARG A 152 19.84 -3.44 3.91
N GLY A 153 20.14 -3.63 5.18
CA GLY A 153 20.80 -2.67 6.07
C GLY A 153 19.85 -1.59 6.61
N PHE A 154 18.59 -1.91 6.80
CA PHE A 154 17.70 -1.10 7.63
C PHE A 154 17.88 -1.45 9.09
N ASP A 155 17.77 -0.44 9.95
CA ASP A 155 17.94 -0.55 11.40
C ASP A 155 16.78 -1.39 12.00
N PRO A 156 17.09 -2.53 12.67
CA PRO A 156 16.07 -3.38 13.30
C PRO A 156 15.23 -2.66 14.35
N ASP A 157 15.81 -1.72 15.11
CA ASP A 157 15.12 -0.98 16.17
C ASP A 157 14.05 0.00 15.63
N ARG A 158 14.04 0.18 14.31
CA ARG A 158 13.09 1.02 13.57
C ARG A 158 12.21 0.24 12.59
N LEU A 159 12.16 -1.07 12.77
CA LEU A 159 11.38 -2.00 11.96
C LEU A 159 10.34 -2.70 12.84
N PHE A 160 9.14 -2.83 12.31
CA PHE A 160 8.04 -3.56 12.95
C PHE A 160 7.46 -4.55 11.97
N THR A 161 7.15 -5.75 12.41
CA THR A 161 6.33 -6.68 11.65
C THR A 161 4.88 -6.50 12.06
N ILE A 162 4.02 -6.11 11.11
CA ILE A 162 2.58 -6.03 11.30
C ILE A 162 1.92 -6.71 10.10
N TYR A 163 1.35 -7.89 10.32
CA TYR A 163 0.67 -8.64 9.27
C TYR A 163 -0.58 -7.91 8.76
N ASN A 164 -0.90 -8.12 7.50
CA ASN A 164 -2.15 -7.63 6.95
C ASN A 164 -3.33 -8.31 7.67
N GLY A 165 -4.27 -7.52 8.15
CA GLY A 165 -5.52 -8.03 8.69
C GLY A 165 -6.40 -8.59 7.58
N ILE A 166 -7.08 -9.71 7.86
CA ILE A 166 -8.11 -10.30 7.03
C ILE A 166 -9.39 -10.46 7.84
N ASP A 167 -10.52 -10.27 7.17
CA ASP A 167 -11.83 -10.53 7.74
C ASP A 167 -12.13 -12.02 7.59
N PHE A 168 -12.20 -12.73 8.72
CA PHE A 168 -12.53 -14.16 8.79
C PHE A 168 -14.03 -14.44 8.87
N THR A 169 -14.88 -13.43 8.72
CA THR A 169 -16.32 -13.64 8.69
C THR A 169 -16.69 -14.59 7.55
N PRO A 170 -17.35 -15.72 7.85
CA PRO A 170 -17.77 -16.67 6.82
C PRO A 170 -18.60 -15.96 5.74
N ARG A 171 -18.25 -16.17 4.49
CA ARG A 171 -18.99 -15.64 3.34
C ARG A 171 -19.63 -16.81 2.60
N THR A 172 -20.91 -16.71 2.33
CA THR A 172 -21.58 -17.64 1.42
C THR A 172 -21.07 -17.37 0.00
N PRO A 173 -20.55 -18.39 -0.70
CA PRO A 173 -20.20 -18.25 -2.11
C PRO A 173 -21.40 -17.77 -2.94
N ALA A 174 -21.16 -16.86 -3.86
CA ALA A 174 -22.21 -16.35 -4.76
C ALA A 174 -22.65 -17.38 -5.79
N LEU A 175 -21.80 -18.35 -6.11
CA LEU A 175 -22.03 -19.42 -7.06
C LEU A 175 -21.66 -20.77 -6.42
N SER A 176 -22.36 -21.84 -6.77
CA SER A 176 -21.91 -23.19 -6.48
C SER A 176 -20.62 -23.51 -7.26
N ARG A 177 -19.95 -24.61 -6.91
CA ARG A 177 -18.74 -25.07 -7.61
C ARG A 177 -19.02 -25.29 -9.11
N GLU A 178 -20.10 -25.95 -9.42
CA GLU A 178 -20.52 -26.30 -10.77
C GLU A 178 -20.89 -25.05 -11.59
N GLU A 179 -21.59 -24.10 -10.98
CA GLU A 179 -21.92 -22.82 -11.62
C GLU A 179 -20.68 -21.99 -11.91
N TYR A 180 -19.72 -21.96 -10.96
CA TYR A 180 -18.47 -21.25 -11.15
C TYR A 180 -17.64 -21.87 -12.31
N PHE A 181 -17.47 -23.20 -12.34
CA PHE A 181 -16.73 -23.86 -13.42
C PHE A 181 -17.37 -23.65 -14.78
N ARG A 182 -18.69 -23.75 -14.85
CA ARG A 182 -19.42 -23.45 -16.07
C ARG A 182 -19.22 -22.00 -16.53
N SER A 183 -19.19 -21.06 -15.59
CA SER A 183 -18.99 -19.63 -15.91
C SER A 183 -17.63 -19.31 -16.49
N VAL A 184 -16.59 -20.12 -16.19
CA VAL A 184 -15.23 -19.97 -16.69
C VAL A 184 -14.84 -21.00 -17.77
N GLY A 185 -15.83 -21.78 -18.25
CA GLY A 185 -15.62 -22.75 -19.33
C GLY A 185 -14.80 -23.98 -18.91
N LEU A 186 -14.78 -24.33 -17.62
CA LEU A 186 -14.10 -25.50 -17.09
C LEU A 186 -15.12 -26.64 -16.86
N GLU A 187 -14.72 -27.84 -17.25
CA GLU A 187 -15.39 -29.07 -16.85
C GLU A 187 -14.54 -29.75 -15.76
N ALA A 188 -15.12 -29.96 -14.59
CA ALA A 188 -14.48 -30.68 -13.52
C ALA A 188 -15.52 -31.60 -12.87
N ASP A 189 -15.19 -32.87 -12.74
CA ASP A 189 -15.98 -33.83 -11.99
C ASP A 189 -15.82 -33.62 -10.47
N GLY A 190 -16.61 -34.36 -9.68
CA GLY A 190 -16.61 -34.23 -8.23
C GLY A 190 -15.28 -34.59 -7.55
N ASP A 191 -14.46 -35.41 -8.20
CA ASP A 191 -13.19 -35.90 -7.67
C ASP A 191 -11.99 -35.06 -8.10
N SER A 192 -12.17 -34.14 -9.06
CA SER A 192 -11.10 -33.27 -9.55
C SER A 192 -10.64 -32.27 -8.49
N VAL A 193 -9.33 -32.20 -8.27
CA VAL A 193 -8.69 -31.12 -7.49
C VAL A 193 -8.36 -29.98 -8.44
N VAL A 194 -8.96 -28.83 -8.20
CA VAL A 194 -8.71 -27.62 -9.00
C VAL A 194 -7.84 -26.65 -8.23
N VAL A 195 -6.68 -26.32 -8.80
CA VAL A 195 -5.75 -25.33 -8.25
C VAL A 195 -5.85 -24.07 -9.10
N GLY A 196 -6.02 -22.93 -8.45
CA GLY A 196 -6.17 -21.65 -9.14
C GLY A 196 -5.37 -20.55 -8.46
N ILE A 197 -5.00 -19.54 -9.25
CA ILE A 197 -4.34 -18.33 -8.76
C ILE A 197 -5.06 -17.09 -9.28
N ALA A 198 -5.41 -16.20 -8.37
CA ALA A 198 -5.89 -14.85 -8.70
C ALA A 198 -4.75 -13.85 -8.58
N ALA A 199 -4.07 -13.54 -9.69
CA ALA A 199 -2.91 -12.66 -9.68
C ALA A 199 -2.80 -11.84 -10.97
N ARG A 200 -2.08 -10.72 -10.91
CA ARG A 200 -1.67 -10.02 -12.12
C ARG A 200 -0.64 -10.85 -12.87
N LEU A 201 -0.70 -10.85 -14.21
CA LEU A 201 0.34 -11.45 -15.06
C LEU A 201 1.63 -10.62 -14.96
N ASN A 202 2.46 -10.98 -14.00
CA ASN A 202 3.72 -10.29 -13.70
C ASN A 202 4.76 -11.34 -13.28
N PRO A 203 6.02 -11.26 -13.74
CA PRO A 203 7.09 -12.20 -13.36
C PRO A 203 7.24 -12.43 -11.85
N VAL A 204 6.99 -11.41 -11.03
CA VAL A 204 7.04 -11.51 -9.55
C VAL A 204 6.01 -12.50 -8.99
N LYS A 205 4.95 -12.82 -9.75
CA LYS A 205 3.90 -13.77 -9.32
C LYS A 205 4.19 -15.21 -9.71
N ASP A 206 5.22 -15.41 -10.50
CA ASP A 206 5.75 -16.72 -10.89
C ASP A 206 4.66 -17.74 -11.29
N ILE A 207 3.72 -17.27 -12.13
CA ILE A 207 2.59 -18.08 -12.59
C ILE A 207 3.07 -19.31 -13.37
N ALA A 208 4.25 -19.19 -14.04
CA ALA A 208 4.83 -20.28 -14.79
C ALA A 208 5.19 -21.51 -13.91
N THR A 209 5.43 -21.31 -12.62
CA THR A 209 5.67 -22.42 -11.68
C THR A 209 4.36 -23.15 -11.32
N LEU A 210 3.21 -22.50 -11.47
CA LEU A 210 1.91 -23.13 -11.22
C LEU A 210 1.44 -23.98 -12.40
N VAL A 211 1.78 -23.58 -13.63
CA VAL A 211 1.38 -24.24 -14.91
C VAL A 211 2.46 -25.19 -15.37
#